data_e26f2e48aa123abbede4b1fd8d85b875
#
_entry.id   e26f2e48aa123abbede4b1fd8d85b875
#
_cell.length_a   1.000
_cell.length_b   1.000
_cell.length_c   1.000
_cell.angle_alpha   90.00
_cell.angle_beta   90.00
_cell.angle_gamma   90.00
#
_symmetry.space_group_name_H-M   'P 1'
#
loop_
_entity.id
_entity.type
_entity.pdbx_description
1 polymer ?
#
loop_
_entity_poly.entity_id
_entity_poly.type
_entity_poly.pdbx_seq_one_letter_code
_entity_poly.pdbx_strand_id
1 'polypeptide(L)'
;MTHAPEQAMLAIPEQAARHLAISDPADTSAVFAEVKRQHDAAQDYIVPANQLNPIPWSADLTTPGHRLAIPGPLQSWLKFGINKIAHEQLADRTGMGMHYYRKLLSSDEHANIWAHDLSYWLTRLEGSKFLVRTLDGNIRAFMSNRYFILDNFETTLHAVGVVNETPSAIVQRIDVTEEKFYLRIL
;
A
#
# COMPACT_ATOMS: atom_id res chain seq x y z
N MET A 1 9.59 23.55 -22.65
CA MET A 1 9.28 24.51 -21.57
C MET A 1 8.43 23.79 -20.54
N THR A 2 9.01 23.52 -19.38
CA THR A 2 8.36 23.42 -18.04
C THR A 2 9.15 22.51 -17.13
N HIS A 3 10.21 23.05 -16.51
CA HIS A 3 10.97 22.39 -15.45
C HIS A 3 10.76 23.04 -14.06
N ALA A 4 9.61 23.72 -13.87
CA ALA A 4 9.35 24.41 -12.60
C ALA A 4 8.88 23.55 -11.41
N PRO A 5 8.14 22.42 -11.60
CA PRO A 5 7.66 21.66 -10.43
C PRO A 5 8.75 20.81 -9.74
N GLU A 6 9.76 20.37 -10.48
CA GLU A 6 10.78 19.46 -9.94
C GLU A 6 11.78 20.14 -8.98
N GLN A 7 12.16 21.38 -9.30
CA GLN A 7 13.05 22.17 -8.42
C GLN A 7 12.36 22.64 -7.13
N ALA A 8 11.07 22.95 -7.19
CA ALA A 8 10.30 23.31 -5.99
C ALA A 8 10.10 22.14 -5.04
N MET A 9 9.92 20.92 -5.58
CA MET A 9 9.78 19.70 -4.78
C MET A 9 11.06 19.28 -4.06
N LEU A 10 12.23 19.50 -4.66
CA LEU A 10 13.53 19.21 -4.03
C LEU A 10 13.89 20.21 -2.91
N ALA A 11 13.33 21.42 -2.92
CA ALA A 11 13.59 22.42 -1.90
C ALA A 11 12.77 22.20 -0.60
N ILE A 12 11.62 21.51 -0.70
CA ILE A 12 10.76 21.24 0.47
C ILE A 12 11.47 20.44 1.56
N PRO A 13 12.19 19.34 1.27
CA PRO A 13 12.89 18.57 2.30
C PRO A 13 13.91 19.40 3.10
N GLU A 14 14.62 20.30 2.44
CA GLU A 14 15.62 21.14 3.11
C GLU A 14 14.98 22.24 3.98
N GLN A 15 13.86 22.80 3.54
CA GLN A 15 13.09 23.74 4.35
C GLN A 15 12.36 23.02 5.50
N ALA A 16 11.84 21.82 5.25
CA ALA A 16 11.24 20.99 6.27
C ALA A 16 12.24 20.64 7.38
N ALA A 17 13.48 20.29 7.01
CA ALA A 17 14.54 19.99 7.98
C ALA A 17 14.85 21.14 8.94
N ARG A 18 14.63 22.40 8.54
CA ARG A 18 14.84 23.57 9.39
C ARG A 18 13.77 23.75 10.47
N HIS A 19 12.57 23.21 10.24
CA HIS A 19 11.44 23.28 11.19
C HIS A 19 11.22 21.96 11.95
N LEU A 20 11.97 20.92 11.62
CA LEU A 20 11.89 19.65 12.30
C LEU A 20 12.79 19.71 13.56
N ALA A 21 12.17 19.81 14.73
CA ALA A 21 12.84 19.58 16.01
C ALA A 21 13.09 18.07 16.21
N ILE A 22 13.61 17.40 15.16
CA ILE A 22 14.05 16.03 15.25
C ILE A 22 15.51 16.06 15.63
N SER A 23 15.89 15.17 16.50
CA SER A 23 17.24 15.05 17.03
C SER A 23 18.32 14.81 15.97
N ASP A 24 17.93 14.41 14.75
CA ASP A 24 18.83 14.26 13.60
C ASP A 24 18.14 14.67 12.27
N PRO A 25 18.61 15.75 11.60
CA PRO A 25 18.11 16.14 10.27
C PRO A 25 18.31 15.05 9.19
N ALA A 26 19.31 14.16 9.34
CA ALA A 26 19.56 13.07 8.41
C ALA A 26 18.43 12.05 8.42
N ASP A 27 17.85 11.74 9.58
CA ASP A 27 16.72 10.80 9.70
C ASP A 27 15.48 11.32 8.99
N THR A 28 15.25 12.62 9.03
CA THR A 28 14.11 13.25 8.36
C THR A 28 14.23 13.17 6.84
N SER A 29 15.40 13.46 6.31
CA SER A 29 15.65 13.37 4.87
C SER A 29 15.47 11.94 4.37
N ALA A 30 15.93 10.95 5.14
CA ALA A 30 15.75 9.54 4.82
C ALA A 30 14.26 9.13 4.81
N VAL A 31 13.48 9.61 5.78
CA VAL A 31 12.03 9.34 5.84
C VAL A 31 11.31 9.97 4.66
N PHE A 32 11.62 11.21 4.30
CA PHE A 32 11.02 11.84 3.11
C PHE A 32 11.40 11.11 1.83
N ALA A 33 12.64 10.70 1.68
CA ALA A 33 13.09 9.90 0.54
C ALA A 33 12.32 8.58 0.43
N GLU A 34 12.10 7.89 1.56
CA GLU A 34 11.36 6.64 1.59
C GLU A 34 9.87 6.85 1.27
N VAL A 35 9.21 7.88 1.82
CA VAL A 35 7.82 8.21 1.50
C VAL A 35 7.66 8.52 0.01
N LYS A 36 8.60 9.29 -0.55
CA LYS A 36 8.63 9.57 -1.99
C LYS A 36 8.85 8.30 -2.81
N ARG A 37 9.79 7.44 -2.43
CA ARG A 37 10.04 6.16 -3.09
C ARG A 37 8.78 5.29 -3.12
N GLN A 38 8.07 5.19 -1.98
CA GLN A 38 6.82 4.44 -1.89
C GLN A 38 5.74 5.03 -2.79
N HIS A 39 5.63 6.37 -2.86
CA HIS A 39 4.71 7.04 -3.76
C HIS A 39 5.01 6.71 -5.22
N ASP A 40 6.28 6.84 -5.64
CA ASP A 40 6.71 6.61 -7.02
C ASP A 40 6.58 5.12 -7.44
N ALA A 41 6.75 4.19 -6.49
CA ALA A 41 6.67 2.75 -6.73
C ALA A 41 5.26 2.18 -6.61
N ALA A 42 4.35 2.86 -5.94
CA ALA A 42 2.98 2.39 -5.75
C ALA A 42 2.19 2.42 -7.07
N GLN A 43 1.37 1.38 -7.27
CA GLN A 43 0.46 1.32 -8.41
C GLN A 43 -0.94 0.92 -7.93
N ASP A 44 -1.94 1.57 -8.50
CA ASP A 44 -3.34 1.38 -8.16
C ASP A 44 -4.11 0.76 -9.34
N TYR A 45 -4.85 -0.30 -9.04
CA TYR A 45 -5.66 -1.02 -10.01
C TYR A 45 -7.11 -1.09 -9.55
N ILE A 46 -8.07 -0.77 -10.43
CA ILE A 46 -9.48 -1.03 -10.20
C ILE A 46 -9.84 -2.36 -10.85
N VAL A 47 -10.08 -3.37 -10.02
CA VAL A 47 -10.28 -4.75 -10.48
C VAL A 47 -11.67 -5.26 -10.07
N PRO A 48 -12.47 -5.80 -10.99
CA PRO A 48 -13.69 -6.53 -10.65
C PRO A 48 -13.39 -7.74 -9.77
N ALA A 49 -14.25 -8.01 -8.79
CA ALA A 49 -14.04 -9.12 -7.84
C ALA A 49 -13.84 -10.47 -8.54
N ASN A 50 -14.62 -10.74 -9.57
CA ASN A 50 -14.57 -11.99 -10.35
C ASN A 50 -13.33 -12.10 -11.27
N GLN A 51 -12.52 -11.05 -11.38
CA GLN A 51 -11.26 -11.05 -12.12
C GLN A 51 -10.03 -11.14 -11.19
N LEU A 52 -10.25 -11.21 -9.90
CA LEU A 52 -9.19 -11.52 -8.95
C LEU A 52 -8.97 -13.03 -8.95
N ASN A 53 -7.73 -13.44 -9.21
CA ASN A 53 -7.40 -14.85 -9.33
C ASN A 53 -6.39 -15.27 -8.24
N PRO A 54 -6.85 -15.89 -7.14
CA PRO A 54 -5.97 -16.51 -6.17
C PRO A 54 -5.14 -17.61 -6.81
N ILE A 55 -3.83 -17.56 -6.62
CA ILE A 55 -2.90 -18.53 -7.22
C ILE A 55 -2.66 -19.65 -6.21
N PRO A 56 -3.04 -20.89 -6.53
CA PRO A 56 -2.68 -22.02 -5.69
C PRO A 56 -1.16 -22.18 -5.67
N TRP A 57 -0.64 -22.66 -4.56
CA TRP A 57 0.78 -22.97 -4.48
C TRP A 57 1.12 -24.13 -5.42
N SER A 58 2.18 -23.97 -6.20
CA SER A 58 2.77 -25.06 -6.96
C SER A 58 4.28 -25.09 -6.69
N ALA A 59 4.87 -26.27 -6.76
CA ALA A 59 6.31 -26.46 -6.56
C ALA A 59 7.17 -25.70 -7.59
N ASP A 60 6.58 -25.25 -8.70
CA ASP A 60 7.24 -24.46 -9.74
C ASP A 60 7.37 -22.98 -9.38
N LEU A 61 6.69 -22.53 -8.32
CA LEU A 61 6.81 -21.15 -7.83
C LEU A 61 8.09 -21.03 -6.99
N THR A 62 9.03 -20.29 -7.50
CA THR A 62 10.30 -20.00 -6.82
C THR A 62 10.14 -19.23 -5.51
N THR A 63 8.95 -18.66 -5.26
CA THR A 63 8.63 -17.92 -4.06
C THR A 63 7.41 -18.56 -3.40
N PRO A 64 7.56 -19.19 -2.22
CA PRO A 64 6.42 -19.72 -1.46
C PRO A 64 5.51 -18.59 -0.99
N GLY A 65 4.25 -18.90 -0.75
CA GLY A 65 3.28 -17.98 -0.15
C GLY A 65 1.98 -17.85 -0.93
N HIS A 66 1.05 -17.14 -0.31
CA HIS A 66 -0.27 -16.85 -0.84
C HIS A 66 -0.18 -15.67 -1.82
N ARG A 67 -0.58 -15.89 -3.06
CA ARG A 67 -0.45 -14.89 -4.14
C ARG A 67 -1.78 -14.65 -4.82
N LEU A 68 -1.93 -13.44 -5.36
CA LEU A 68 -3.08 -13.05 -6.14
C LEU A 68 -2.64 -12.54 -7.52
N ALA A 69 -3.32 -12.99 -8.57
CA ALA A 69 -3.16 -12.42 -9.89
C ALA A 69 -4.32 -11.47 -10.20
N ILE A 70 -3.99 -10.37 -10.86
CA ILE A 70 -4.92 -9.38 -11.38
C ILE A 70 -4.72 -9.21 -12.89
N PRO A 71 -5.75 -8.77 -13.64
CA PRO A 71 -5.59 -8.47 -15.06
C PRO A 71 -4.52 -7.40 -15.29
N GLY A 72 -3.62 -7.69 -16.21
CA GLY A 72 -2.59 -6.77 -16.67
C GLY A 72 -2.82 -6.33 -18.12
N PRO A 73 -1.92 -5.52 -18.68
CA PRO A 73 -1.96 -5.12 -20.09
C PRO A 73 -1.85 -6.31 -21.02
N LEU A 74 -2.40 -6.18 -22.25
CA LEU A 74 -2.30 -7.18 -23.31
C LEU A 74 -2.78 -8.59 -22.90
N GLN A 75 -3.85 -8.66 -22.09
CA GLN A 75 -4.40 -9.93 -21.60
C GLN A 75 -3.43 -10.76 -20.74
N SER A 76 -2.42 -10.12 -20.18
CA SER A 76 -1.50 -10.73 -19.21
C SER A 76 -2.10 -10.80 -17.81
N TRP A 77 -1.43 -11.54 -16.93
CA TRP A 77 -1.74 -11.59 -15.50
C TRP A 77 -0.56 -11.07 -14.69
N LEU A 78 -0.80 -10.02 -13.90
CA LEU A 78 0.17 -9.52 -12.94
C LEU A 78 0.02 -10.30 -11.63
N LYS A 79 1.11 -10.85 -11.14
CA LYS A 79 1.13 -11.74 -9.95
C LYS A 79 1.83 -11.03 -8.80
N PHE A 80 1.14 -10.91 -7.67
CA PHE A 80 1.61 -10.21 -6.49
C PHE A 80 1.58 -11.12 -5.26
N GLY A 81 2.54 -10.94 -4.35
CA GLY A 81 2.38 -11.33 -2.96
C GLY A 81 1.28 -10.49 -2.31
N ILE A 82 0.90 -10.82 -1.09
CA ILE A 82 -0.12 -10.08 -0.34
C ILE A 82 0.44 -9.80 1.05
N ASN A 83 0.47 -8.54 1.47
CA ASN A 83 0.91 -8.20 2.81
C ASN A 83 -0.18 -8.48 3.85
N LYS A 84 0.17 -8.42 5.12
CA LYS A 84 -0.73 -8.73 6.24
C LYS A 84 -2.01 -7.88 6.23
N ILE A 85 -1.90 -6.57 6.01
CA ILE A 85 -3.05 -5.67 6.01
C ILE A 85 -3.99 -6.00 4.85
N ALA A 86 -3.44 -6.22 3.65
CA ALA A 86 -4.23 -6.58 2.49
C ALA A 86 -4.93 -7.94 2.67
N HIS A 87 -4.29 -8.91 3.35
CA HIS A 87 -4.94 -10.16 3.74
C HIS A 87 -6.13 -9.92 4.68
N GLU A 88 -5.99 -9.07 5.68
CA GLU A 88 -7.07 -8.75 6.61
C GLU A 88 -8.23 -8.04 5.91
N GLN A 89 -7.94 -7.09 5.03
CA GLN A 89 -8.93 -6.40 4.23
C GLN A 89 -9.62 -7.35 3.23
N LEU A 90 -8.89 -8.27 2.64
CA LEU A 90 -9.44 -9.25 1.70
C LEU A 90 -10.40 -10.22 2.41
N ALA A 91 -10.03 -10.71 3.60
CA ALA A 91 -10.91 -11.54 4.42
C ALA A 91 -12.21 -10.81 4.81
N ASP A 92 -12.10 -9.55 5.24
CA ASP A 92 -13.25 -8.71 5.60
C ASP A 92 -14.17 -8.49 4.39
N ARG A 93 -13.62 -8.11 3.24
CA ARG A 93 -14.38 -7.82 2.02
C ARG A 93 -15.08 -9.05 1.44
N THR A 94 -14.47 -10.21 1.57
CA THR A 94 -15.06 -11.46 1.10
C THR A 94 -16.04 -12.08 2.10
N GLY A 95 -16.04 -11.62 3.35
CA GLY A 95 -16.85 -12.20 4.42
C GLY A 95 -16.31 -13.53 4.95
N MET A 96 -15.07 -13.88 4.62
CA MET A 96 -14.40 -15.04 5.22
C MET A 96 -14.09 -14.74 6.68
N GLY A 97 -14.50 -15.62 7.58
CA GLY A 97 -14.21 -15.46 9.00
C GLY A 97 -12.70 -15.36 9.27
N MET A 98 -12.27 -14.29 9.94
CA MET A 98 -10.84 -13.96 10.13
C MET A 98 -10.04 -15.10 10.78
N HIS A 99 -10.64 -15.84 11.72
CA HIS A 99 -9.97 -16.97 12.36
C HIS A 99 -9.68 -18.09 11.35
N TYR A 100 -10.64 -18.44 10.52
CA TYR A 100 -10.48 -19.43 9.46
C TYR A 100 -9.46 -18.97 8.42
N TYR A 101 -9.58 -17.73 7.97
CA TYR A 101 -8.65 -17.14 7.00
C TYR A 101 -7.20 -17.20 7.50
N ARG A 102 -6.93 -16.81 8.75
CA ARG A 102 -5.60 -16.89 9.35
C ARG A 102 -5.08 -18.33 9.45
N LYS A 103 -5.97 -19.30 9.73
CA LYS A 103 -5.59 -20.71 9.72
C LYS A 103 -5.12 -21.15 8.34
N LEU A 104 -5.77 -20.71 7.26
CA LEU A 104 -5.34 -20.99 5.90
C LEU A 104 -3.98 -20.36 5.56
N LEU A 105 -3.64 -19.22 6.15
CA LEU A 105 -2.35 -18.55 5.96
C LEU A 105 -1.21 -19.15 6.80
N SER A 106 -1.50 -20.01 7.75
CA SER A 106 -0.50 -20.51 8.72
C SER A 106 0.46 -21.56 8.15
N SER A 107 0.15 -22.11 6.96
CA SER A 107 0.98 -23.12 6.30
C SER A 107 0.80 -23.05 4.78
N ASP A 108 1.89 -23.23 4.05
CA ASP A 108 1.86 -23.34 2.58
C ASP A 108 1.04 -24.53 2.09
N GLU A 109 0.92 -25.59 2.89
CA GLU A 109 0.06 -26.73 2.61
C GLU A 109 -1.41 -26.33 2.44
N HIS A 110 -1.85 -25.26 3.10
CA HIS A 110 -3.21 -24.74 3.00
C HIS A 110 -3.41 -23.78 1.81
N ALA A 111 -2.37 -23.42 1.07
CA ALA A 111 -2.47 -22.43 0.00
C ALA A 111 -3.46 -22.82 -1.10
N ASN A 112 -3.57 -24.11 -1.40
CA ASN A 112 -4.55 -24.60 -2.38
C ASN A 112 -5.99 -24.47 -1.87
N ILE A 113 -6.22 -24.73 -0.58
CA ILE A 113 -7.53 -24.56 0.06
C ILE A 113 -7.88 -23.08 0.10
N TRP A 114 -6.91 -22.24 0.51
CA TRP A 114 -7.06 -20.80 0.51
C TRP A 114 -7.44 -20.26 -0.87
N ALA A 115 -6.73 -20.68 -1.93
CA ALA A 115 -6.99 -20.23 -3.28
C ALA A 115 -8.39 -20.65 -3.76
N HIS A 116 -8.79 -21.89 -3.50
CA HIS A 116 -10.10 -22.42 -3.85
C HIS A 116 -11.23 -21.65 -3.13
N ASP A 117 -11.12 -21.51 -1.82
CA ASP A 117 -12.16 -20.88 -1.00
C ASP A 117 -12.26 -19.39 -1.29
N LEU A 118 -11.12 -18.71 -1.43
CA LEU A 118 -11.11 -17.30 -1.80
C LEU A 118 -11.75 -17.08 -3.18
N SER A 119 -11.45 -17.92 -4.16
CA SER A 119 -12.08 -17.85 -5.49
C SER A 119 -13.60 -18.00 -5.38
N TYR A 120 -14.08 -18.95 -4.58
CA TYR A 120 -15.51 -19.13 -4.33
C TYR A 120 -16.16 -17.85 -3.77
N TRP A 121 -15.57 -17.23 -2.77
CA TRP A 121 -16.10 -16.01 -2.16
C TRP A 121 -16.05 -14.81 -3.11
N LEU A 122 -14.98 -14.67 -3.88
CA LEU A 122 -14.85 -13.60 -4.87
C LEU A 122 -15.91 -13.67 -5.98
N THR A 123 -16.29 -14.87 -6.43
CA THR A 123 -17.35 -15.01 -7.42
C THR A 123 -18.72 -14.58 -6.90
N ARG A 124 -18.96 -14.66 -5.58
CA ARG A 124 -20.22 -14.19 -4.96
C ARG A 124 -20.30 -12.67 -4.82
N LEU A 125 -19.19 -11.97 -5.04
CA LEU A 125 -19.14 -10.50 -5.05
C LEU A 125 -19.28 -9.93 -6.47
N GLU A 126 -20.01 -10.64 -7.33
CA GLU A 126 -20.26 -10.19 -8.71
C GLU A 126 -20.79 -8.75 -8.74
N GLY A 127 -20.26 -7.93 -9.67
CA GLY A 127 -20.57 -6.51 -9.76
C GLY A 127 -19.76 -5.60 -8.82
N SER A 128 -19.10 -6.15 -7.81
CA SER A 128 -18.20 -5.39 -6.94
C SER A 128 -16.85 -5.15 -7.63
N LYS A 129 -16.27 -3.96 -7.38
CA LYS A 129 -14.91 -3.62 -7.82
C LYS A 129 -14.09 -3.22 -6.62
N PHE A 130 -12.81 -3.56 -6.66
CA PHE A 130 -11.86 -3.23 -5.62
C PHE A 130 -10.75 -2.34 -6.16
N LEU A 131 -10.29 -1.41 -5.34
CA LEU A 131 -9.03 -0.72 -5.51
C LEU A 131 -7.94 -1.58 -4.88
N VAL A 132 -7.04 -2.07 -5.71
CA VAL A 132 -5.88 -2.87 -5.31
C VAL A 132 -4.65 -1.99 -5.43
N ARG A 133 -4.04 -1.63 -4.30
CA ARG A 133 -2.79 -0.87 -4.26
C ARG A 133 -1.62 -1.82 -4.10
N THR A 134 -0.63 -1.72 -4.98
CA THR A 134 0.59 -2.52 -4.93
C THR A 134 1.79 -1.67 -4.56
N LEU A 135 2.79 -2.30 -3.94
CA LEU A 135 4.09 -1.73 -3.64
C LEU A 135 5.13 -2.85 -3.60
N ASP A 136 6.25 -2.66 -4.27
CA ASP A 136 7.40 -3.59 -4.26
C ASP A 136 7.01 -5.06 -4.54
N GLY A 137 6.12 -5.28 -5.51
CA GLY A 137 5.67 -6.62 -5.90
C GLY A 137 4.63 -7.28 -4.99
N ASN A 138 4.12 -6.54 -4.00
CA ASN A 138 3.09 -7.02 -3.09
C ASN A 138 1.84 -6.13 -3.15
N ILE A 139 0.67 -6.74 -2.94
CA ILE A 139 -0.56 -6.00 -2.65
C ILE A 139 -0.45 -5.47 -1.21
N ARG A 140 -0.46 -4.16 -1.10
CA ARG A 140 -0.38 -3.44 0.17
C ARG A 140 -1.74 -3.16 0.78
N ALA A 141 -2.73 -2.88 -0.07
CA ALA A 141 -4.08 -2.58 0.38
C ALA A 141 -5.14 -3.09 -0.60
N PHE A 142 -6.28 -3.48 -0.05
CA PHE A 142 -7.44 -3.99 -0.75
C PHE A 142 -8.69 -3.23 -0.29
N MET A 143 -9.09 -2.23 -1.06
CA MET A 143 -10.07 -1.25 -0.65
C MET A 143 -11.30 -1.24 -1.57
N SER A 144 -12.36 -0.60 -1.15
CA SER A 144 -13.50 -0.30 -2.01
C SER A 144 -13.07 0.64 -3.15
N ASN A 145 -13.63 0.48 -4.34
CA ASN A 145 -13.39 1.39 -5.46
C ASN A 145 -13.93 2.82 -5.25
N ARG A 146 -14.65 3.04 -4.13
CA ARG A 146 -15.11 4.37 -3.70
C ARG A 146 -14.13 5.05 -2.75
N TYR A 147 -13.05 4.36 -2.38
CA TYR A 147 -12.06 4.92 -1.48
C TYR A 147 -11.32 6.06 -2.17
N PHE A 148 -11.27 7.21 -1.50
CA PHE A 148 -10.43 8.32 -1.93
C PHE A 148 -8.99 8.03 -1.50
N ILE A 149 -8.08 8.00 -2.46
CA ILE A 149 -6.67 7.73 -2.20
C ILE A 149 -6.07 8.99 -1.58
N LEU A 150 -5.73 8.90 -0.30
CA LEU A 150 -4.89 9.88 0.38
C LEU A 150 -3.49 9.31 0.47
N ASP A 151 -2.58 9.84 -0.34
CA ASP A 151 -1.20 9.37 -0.36
C ASP A 151 -0.39 9.94 0.80
N ASN A 152 0.47 9.11 1.39
CA ASN A 152 1.33 9.54 2.50
C ASN A 152 2.27 10.66 2.09
N PHE A 153 2.75 10.66 0.83
CA PHE A 153 3.65 11.69 0.32
C PHE A 153 2.93 13.05 0.21
N GLU A 154 1.75 13.06 -0.42
CA GLU A 154 0.93 14.28 -0.51
C GLU A 154 0.54 14.81 0.88
N THR A 155 0.11 13.90 1.78
CA THR A 155 -0.21 14.25 3.17
C THR A 155 0.99 14.88 3.87
N THR A 156 2.19 14.32 3.67
CA THR A 156 3.41 14.84 4.28
C THR A 156 3.76 16.24 3.73
N LEU A 157 3.65 16.42 2.41
CA LEU A 157 3.90 17.73 1.79
C LEU A 157 2.94 18.81 2.32
N HIS A 158 1.65 18.51 2.41
CA HIS A 158 0.65 19.43 2.94
C HIS A 158 0.93 19.76 4.42
N ALA A 159 1.23 18.75 5.24
CA ALA A 159 1.53 18.97 6.65
C ALA A 159 2.78 19.83 6.86
N VAL A 160 3.83 19.59 6.09
CA VAL A 160 5.05 20.42 6.10
C VAL A 160 4.75 21.85 5.63
N GLY A 161 3.92 22.03 4.61
CA GLY A 161 3.48 23.33 4.15
C GLY A 161 2.83 24.14 5.28
N VAL A 162 1.87 23.53 6.00
CA VAL A 162 1.18 24.16 7.15
C VAL A 162 2.15 24.51 8.27
N VAL A 163 3.10 23.61 8.58
CA VAL A 163 4.12 23.88 9.61
C VAL A 163 4.99 25.08 9.22
N ASN A 164 5.39 25.19 7.95
CA ASN A 164 6.20 26.32 7.47
C ASN A 164 5.47 27.67 7.55
N GLU A 165 4.13 27.66 7.44
CA GLU A 165 3.29 28.85 7.55
C GLU A 165 2.93 29.21 9.01
N THR A 166 3.16 28.29 9.94
CA THR A 166 2.78 28.43 11.36
C THR A 166 4.03 28.55 12.24
N PRO A 167 4.41 29.77 12.68
CA PRO A 167 5.70 30.01 13.38
C PRO A 167 5.90 29.18 14.65
N SER A 168 4.82 28.74 15.30
CA SER A 168 4.87 27.97 16.55
C SER A 168 4.74 26.44 16.31
N ALA A 169 4.49 25.99 15.08
CA ALA A 169 4.33 24.59 14.79
C ALA A 169 5.69 23.93 14.51
N ILE A 170 5.88 22.74 15.06
CA ILE A 170 7.09 21.95 14.90
C ILE A 170 6.70 20.52 14.57
N VAL A 171 7.28 19.94 13.53
CA VAL A 171 7.18 18.50 13.31
C VAL A 171 8.10 17.79 14.28
N GLN A 172 7.49 17.09 15.24
CA GLN A 172 8.24 16.40 16.27
C GLN A 172 8.74 15.04 15.84
N ARG A 173 7.92 14.31 15.04
CA ARG A 173 8.24 12.95 14.64
C ARG A 173 7.52 12.57 13.34
N ILE A 174 8.24 11.87 12.48
CA ILE A 174 7.70 11.20 11.31
C ILE A 174 8.18 9.74 11.36
N ASP A 175 7.26 8.78 11.32
CA ASP A 175 7.57 7.36 11.21
C ASP A 175 6.84 6.78 10.00
N VAL A 176 7.57 6.03 9.19
CA VAL A 176 7.05 5.31 8.03
C VAL A 176 7.39 3.84 8.15
N THR A 177 6.37 3.02 8.09
CA THR A 177 6.51 1.56 7.98
C THR A 177 5.74 1.07 6.76
N GLU A 178 5.87 -0.21 6.42
CA GLU A 178 5.04 -0.81 5.36
C GLU A 178 3.54 -0.71 5.66
N GLU A 179 3.17 -0.67 6.93
CA GLU A 179 1.79 -0.72 7.39
C GLU A 179 1.23 0.64 7.80
N LYS A 180 2.07 1.57 8.29
CA LYS A 180 1.63 2.78 8.98
C LYS A 180 2.50 3.98 8.67
N PHE A 181 1.84 5.12 8.61
CA PHE A 181 2.45 6.43 8.56
C PHE A 181 2.01 7.23 9.79
N TYR A 182 2.97 7.77 10.52
CA TYR A 182 2.73 8.64 11.67
C TYR A 182 3.42 9.96 11.48
N LEU A 183 2.67 11.04 11.65
CA LEU A 183 3.18 12.40 11.68
C LEU A 183 2.69 13.07 12.97
N ARG A 184 3.62 13.55 13.79
CA ARG A 184 3.33 14.31 14.99
C ARG A 184 3.82 15.72 14.85
N ILE A 185 2.88 16.68 14.99
CA ILE A 185 3.11 18.12 14.98
C ILE A 185 2.77 18.64 16.38
N LEU A 186 3.58 19.56 16.87
CA LEU A 186 3.38 20.30 18.12
C LEU A 186 3.21 21.77 17.80
#